data_c04fa74bb376c459ddc2acee8ba2f09d
#
_entry.id   c04fa74bb376c459ddc2acee8ba2f09d
#
_cell.length_a   1.000
_cell.length_b   1.000
_cell.length_c   1.000
_cell.angle_alpha   90.00
_cell.angle_beta   90.00
_cell.angle_gamma   90.00
#
_symmetry.space_group_name_H-M   'P 1'
#
loop_
_entity.id
_entity.type
_entity.pdbx_description
1 polymer ?
#
loop_
_entity_poly.entity_id
_entity_poly.type
_entity_poly.pdbx_seq_one_letter_code
_entity_poly.pdbx_strand_id
1 'polypeptide(L)'
;MNIQSILSEKIKQAMIAAGADAQCEALVRQSGKVQFGDYQANGIMPAAKKLGLNPREFAQNVLDKADLQDIAEKTEIAGPGFINIFLKDTWLADNINRAVQDPKLGVHNPEKQTVVVDYSSPNVAKEMHVGHLRSTIIGDAVVRTLEFLGNHVIRANHVGDWGTQFGMLIAYLEKMENEHASEMELSDLEAFYRAAKKHYDEDPVFAEKARNYVVKLQSGDEYCRTMWQKLVKITMQQNQHNYDRLNVTLTDKDVMGESLYNPMLPGIVEDLKKQGLAVEDDGALVVYLDEFKNKDGDPMGVIVQKKDGGFLYTTTDIAAAKYRYETLKAHRALVFSDTRQSQHMQQAWLITRKAGYVPDSFQLEHKNFGMMLGKDGKPFKTRSGDTVKLADLLDEAIERAGVLISQKSTALSEQEKADVIEAVGIGSVKYADLSKNRTTDYVFDWDNMLSFEGNTAPYMQYAYTRIRSIFNRSQIALSEVEQAQLSITDEKERALAIKLLQFEEAVQVVGKEGTPHVLCAYLYELAGVFSSFYEHCPILNNDDQQVKLSRLKLALLTERTLKQGLDLLGIKTVEKM
;
A
#
# COMPACT_ATOMS: atom_id res chain seq x y z
N MET A 1 2.69 4.41 -19.81
CA MET A 1 3.71 3.73 -20.63
C MET A 1 4.83 3.23 -19.73
N ASN A 2 5.28 2.02 -19.94
CA ASN A 2 6.37 1.41 -19.18
C ASN A 2 7.58 1.19 -20.13
N ILE A 3 8.55 2.08 -20.09
CA ILE A 3 9.73 2.04 -20.97
C ILE A 3 10.52 0.75 -20.75
N GLN A 4 10.73 0.40 -19.48
CA GLN A 4 11.48 -0.81 -19.11
C GLN A 4 10.84 -2.06 -19.71
N SER A 5 9.52 -2.20 -19.64
CA SER A 5 8.79 -3.34 -20.20
C SER A 5 8.86 -3.37 -21.72
N ILE A 6 8.74 -2.21 -22.38
CA ILE A 6 8.82 -2.11 -23.84
C ILE A 6 10.20 -2.58 -24.31
N LEU A 7 11.26 -2.07 -23.68
CA LEU A 7 12.63 -2.44 -24.02
C LEU A 7 12.91 -3.91 -23.69
N SER A 8 12.44 -4.39 -22.53
CA SER A 8 12.61 -5.78 -22.12
C SER A 8 12.02 -6.75 -23.14
N GLU A 9 10.81 -6.47 -23.62
CA GLU A 9 10.15 -7.33 -24.61
C GLU A 9 10.90 -7.34 -25.94
N LYS A 10 11.30 -6.17 -26.44
CA LYS A 10 12.03 -6.06 -27.71
C LYS A 10 13.39 -6.74 -27.65
N ILE A 11 14.13 -6.57 -26.56
CA ILE A 11 15.44 -7.21 -26.37
C ILE A 11 15.27 -8.73 -26.19
N LYS A 12 14.27 -9.17 -25.43
CA LYS A 12 13.97 -10.60 -25.24
C LYS A 12 13.68 -11.28 -26.58
N GLN A 13 12.84 -10.68 -27.42
CA GLN A 13 12.54 -11.22 -28.74
C GLN A 13 13.80 -11.32 -29.62
N ALA A 14 14.67 -10.32 -29.57
CA ALA A 14 15.95 -10.35 -30.27
C ALA A 14 16.88 -11.43 -29.70
N MET A 15 16.91 -11.64 -28.40
CA MET A 15 17.69 -12.71 -27.76
C MET A 15 17.22 -14.09 -28.22
N ILE A 16 15.91 -14.32 -28.27
CA ILE A 16 15.33 -15.56 -28.76
C ILE A 16 15.70 -15.78 -30.23
N ALA A 17 15.57 -14.73 -31.05
CA ALA A 17 15.96 -14.79 -32.46
C ALA A 17 17.48 -15.08 -32.67
N ALA A 18 18.28 -14.71 -31.68
CA ALA A 18 19.73 -14.97 -31.68
C ALA A 18 20.12 -16.33 -31.08
N GLY A 19 19.13 -17.14 -30.66
CA GLY A 19 19.35 -18.51 -30.18
C GLY A 19 19.08 -18.75 -28.69
N ALA A 20 18.71 -17.74 -27.90
CA ALA A 20 18.35 -17.93 -26.50
C ALA A 20 17.03 -18.66 -26.35
N ASP A 21 16.85 -19.35 -25.23
CA ASP A 21 15.58 -20.04 -24.96
C ASP A 21 14.45 -19.06 -24.63
N ALA A 22 13.21 -19.57 -24.68
CA ALA A 22 12.02 -18.75 -24.44
C ALA A 22 11.91 -18.23 -22.98
N GLN A 23 12.69 -18.79 -22.07
CA GLN A 23 12.70 -18.41 -20.65
C GLN A 23 13.79 -17.37 -20.33
N CYS A 24 14.55 -16.92 -21.33
CA CYS A 24 15.57 -15.89 -21.13
C CYS A 24 14.95 -14.57 -20.69
N GLU A 25 15.70 -13.79 -19.93
CA GLU A 25 15.30 -12.48 -19.47
C GLU A 25 16.30 -11.41 -19.96
N ALA A 26 15.78 -10.31 -20.46
CA ALA A 26 16.61 -9.20 -20.92
C ALA A 26 17.24 -8.42 -19.75
N LEU A 27 16.64 -8.45 -18.58
CA LEU A 27 17.08 -7.74 -17.36
C LEU A 27 17.36 -6.25 -17.64
N VAL A 28 16.42 -5.59 -18.29
CA VAL A 28 16.49 -4.15 -18.56
C VAL A 28 16.21 -3.38 -17.28
N ARG A 29 17.06 -2.40 -17.01
CA ARG A 29 16.90 -1.50 -15.86
C ARG A 29 17.34 -0.09 -16.21
N GLN A 30 16.88 0.89 -15.41
CA GLN A 30 17.33 2.26 -15.55
C GLN A 30 18.83 2.34 -15.29
N SER A 31 19.55 3.12 -16.11
CA SER A 31 20.97 3.35 -15.92
C SER A 31 21.25 4.24 -14.72
N GLY A 32 22.26 3.89 -13.95
CA GLY A 32 22.70 4.71 -12.80
C GLY A 32 23.55 5.92 -13.18
N LYS A 33 24.06 5.95 -14.42
CA LYS A 33 24.96 7.02 -14.91
C LYS A 33 24.61 7.37 -16.35
N VAL A 34 24.61 8.66 -16.67
CA VAL A 34 24.28 9.20 -18.00
C VAL A 34 25.15 8.60 -19.10
N GLN A 35 26.42 8.33 -18.82
CA GLN A 35 27.35 7.76 -19.79
C GLN A 35 26.98 6.35 -20.24
N PHE A 36 26.17 5.63 -19.48
CA PHE A 36 25.67 4.29 -19.80
C PHE A 36 24.27 4.32 -20.43
N GLY A 37 23.82 5.48 -20.89
CA GLY A 37 22.54 5.66 -21.52
C GLY A 37 21.41 5.85 -20.51
N ASP A 38 20.19 5.67 -20.98
CA ASP A 38 18.97 5.81 -20.17
C ASP A 38 18.56 4.49 -19.53
N TYR A 39 18.78 3.39 -20.25
CA TYR A 39 18.50 2.02 -19.81
C TYR A 39 19.64 1.09 -20.20
N GLN A 40 19.78 0.01 -19.45
CA GLN A 40 20.79 -1.00 -19.70
C GLN A 40 20.19 -2.40 -19.66
N ALA A 41 20.46 -3.22 -20.66
CA ALA A 41 20.07 -4.62 -20.69
C ALA A 41 21.23 -5.48 -20.17
N ASN A 42 21.00 -6.21 -19.08
CA ASN A 42 22.03 -6.98 -18.38
C ASN A 42 21.85 -8.50 -18.51
N GLY A 43 20.85 -8.94 -19.28
CA GLY A 43 20.54 -10.37 -19.46
C GLY A 43 21.39 -11.09 -20.50
N ILE A 44 22.27 -10.36 -21.21
CA ILE A 44 23.09 -10.92 -22.31
C ILE A 44 24.11 -11.93 -21.78
N MET A 45 24.81 -11.59 -20.71
CA MET A 45 25.85 -12.45 -20.14
C MET A 45 25.32 -13.81 -19.67
N PRO A 46 24.25 -13.87 -18.84
CA PRO A 46 23.68 -15.15 -18.43
C PRO A 46 23.21 -16.02 -19.61
N ALA A 47 22.59 -15.39 -20.61
CA ALA A 47 22.11 -16.09 -21.81
C ALA A 47 23.25 -16.61 -22.67
N ALA A 48 24.30 -15.80 -22.89
CA ALA A 48 25.49 -16.21 -23.65
C ALA A 48 26.20 -17.37 -22.94
N LYS A 49 26.34 -17.31 -21.63
CA LYS A 49 26.94 -18.38 -20.83
C LYS A 49 26.19 -19.72 -21.01
N LYS A 50 24.88 -19.69 -20.97
CA LYS A 50 24.03 -20.87 -21.22
C LYS A 50 24.25 -21.47 -22.61
N LEU A 51 24.50 -20.62 -23.62
CA LEU A 51 24.71 -21.04 -25.01
C LEU A 51 26.17 -21.38 -25.32
N GLY A 52 27.11 -21.16 -24.40
CA GLY A 52 28.51 -21.34 -24.63
C GLY A 52 29.12 -20.33 -25.62
N LEU A 53 28.52 -19.14 -25.74
CA LEU A 53 28.91 -18.09 -26.65
C LEU A 53 29.66 -16.96 -25.92
N ASN A 54 30.49 -16.22 -26.70
CA ASN A 54 31.10 -14.99 -26.19
C ASN A 54 30.02 -13.93 -25.95
N PRO A 55 29.97 -13.33 -24.76
CA PRO A 55 28.88 -12.38 -24.43
C PRO A 55 28.85 -11.15 -25.36
N ARG A 56 29.99 -10.57 -25.73
CA ARG A 56 30.02 -9.40 -26.61
C ARG A 56 29.57 -9.72 -28.04
N GLU A 57 29.96 -10.88 -28.55
CA GLU A 57 29.49 -11.35 -29.87
C GLU A 57 28.02 -11.66 -29.87
N PHE A 58 27.53 -12.27 -28.81
CA PHE A 58 26.11 -12.52 -28.63
C PHE A 58 25.32 -11.20 -28.51
N ALA A 59 25.84 -10.22 -27.77
CA ALA A 59 25.24 -8.88 -27.67
C ALA A 59 25.11 -8.21 -29.03
N GLN A 60 26.15 -8.31 -29.89
CA GLN A 60 26.08 -7.76 -31.24
C GLN A 60 25.04 -8.47 -32.09
N ASN A 61 24.95 -9.78 -32.00
CA ASN A 61 23.92 -10.56 -32.70
C ASN A 61 22.49 -10.19 -32.24
N VAL A 62 22.32 -9.97 -30.96
CA VAL A 62 21.02 -9.50 -30.39
C VAL A 62 20.68 -8.10 -30.95
N LEU A 63 21.65 -7.18 -30.95
CA LEU A 63 21.43 -5.83 -31.47
C LEU A 63 21.08 -5.81 -32.97
N ASP A 64 21.73 -6.69 -33.75
CA ASP A 64 21.45 -6.82 -35.18
C ASP A 64 20.01 -7.26 -35.46
N LYS A 65 19.38 -7.93 -34.49
CA LYS A 65 18.01 -8.45 -34.59
C LYS A 65 16.98 -7.63 -33.80
N ALA A 66 17.45 -6.66 -33.02
CA ALA A 66 16.57 -5.86 -32.18
C ALA A 66 15.87 -4.76 -32.97
N ASP A 67 14.55 -4.65 -32.82
CA ASP A 67 13.73 -3.61 -33.41
C ASP A 67 13.66 -2.40 -32.45
N LEU A 68 14.73 -1.61 -32.43
CA LEU A 68 14.86 -0.43 -31.57
C LEU A 68 14.95 0.89 -32.34
N GLN A 69 14.83 0.86 -33.66
CA GLN A 69 15.08 2.02 -34.55
C GLN A 69 14.18 3.22 -34.25
N ASP A 70 12.93 2.99 -33.86
CA ASP A 70 11.99 4.06 -33.56
C ASP A 70 12.17 4.64 -32.16
N ILE A 71 12.81 3.90 -31.26
CA ILE A 71 12.91 4.22 -29.83
C ILE A 71 14.29 4.75 -29.45
N ALA A 72 15.34 4.07 -29.93
CA ALA A 72 16.72 4.37 -29.56
C ALA A 72 17.43 5.19 -30.63
N GLU A 73 18.08 6.25 -30.19
CA GLU A 73 19.00 7.01 -31.02
C GLU A 73 20.29 6.22 -31.27
N LYS A 74 20.78 5.55 -30.22
CA LYS A 74 21.95 4.70 -30.31
C LYS A 74 21.91 3.61 -29.24
N THR A 75 22.64 2.52 -29.52
CA THR A 75 22.92 1.45 -28.58
C THR A 75 24.44 1.21 -28.55
N GLU A 76 24.95 0.81 -27.39
CA GLU A 76 26.38 0.52 -27.20
C GLU A 76 26.53 -0.79 -26.43
N ILE A 77 27.49 -1.60 -26.85
CA ILE A 77 27.93 -2.76 -26.08
C ILE A 77 29.04 -2.29 -25.13
N ALA A 78 28.82 -2.45 -23.83
CA ALA A 78 29.72 -2.02 -22.79
C ALA A 78 30.20 -3.20 -21.93
N GLY A 79 31.43 -3.09 -21.42
CA GLY A 79 32.01 -4.09 -20.55
C GLY A 79 31.95 -5.49 -21.14
N PRO A 80 31.58 -6.50 -20.37
CA PRO A 80 31.58 -7.89 -20.82
C PRO A 80 30.37 -8.28 -21.69
N GLY A 81 29.46 -7.36 -22.01
CA GLY A 81 28.31 -7.65 -22.86
C GLY A 81 27.01 -6.95 -22.44
N PHE A 82 27.11 -5.88 -21.66
CA PHE A 82 25.97 -5.04 -21.36
C PHE A 82 25.52 -4.23 -22.57
N ILE A 83 24.24 -4.04 -22.76
CA ILE A 83 23.72 -3.19 -23.83
C ILE A 83 23.21 -1.90 -23.21
N ASN A 84 23.84 -0.78 -23.54
CA ASN A 84 23.39 0.56 -23.14
C ASN A 84 22.46 1.12 -24.21
N ILE A 85 21.32 1.66 -23.78
CA ILE A 85 20.28 2.15 -24.67
C ILE A 85 20.07 3.65 -24.42
N PHE A 86 20.19 4.46 -25.48
CA PHE A 86 19.97 5.90 -25.46
C PHE A 86 18.69 6.21 -26.23
N LEU A 87 17.68 6.76 -25.55
CA LEU A 87 16.36 7.00 -26.13
C LEU A 87 16.36 8.25 -27.02
N LYS A 88 15.60 8.22 -28.10
CA LYS A 88 15.42 9.37 -29.00
C LYS A 88 14.64 10.50 -28.33
N ASP A 89 15.10 11.72 -28.48
CA ASP A 89 14.39 12.92 -27.99
C ASP A 89 13.01 13.06 -28.62
N THR A 90 12.87 12.75 -29.90
CA THR A 90 11.58 12.76 -30.60
C THR A 90 10.60 11.73 -30.04
N TRP A 91 11.08 10.54 -29.72
CA TRP A 91 10.25 9.50 -29.10
C TRP A 91 9.80 9.92 -27.70
N LEU A 92 10.68 10.50 -26.91
CA LEU A 92 10.35 11.05 -25.59
C LEU A 92 9.29 12.14 -25.70
N ALA A 93 9.48 13.10 -26.63
CA ALA A 93 8.54 14.19 -26.84
C ALA A 93 7.16 13.69 -27.25
N ASP A 94 7.08 12.73 -28.16
CA ASP A 94 5.80 12.16 -28.61
C ASP A 94 5.05 11.48 -27.45
N ASN A 95 5.76 10.79 -26.57
CA ASN A 95 5.16 10.12 -25.42
C ASN A 95 4.75 11.11 -24.33
N ILE A 96 5.47 12.18 -24.13
CA ILE A 96 5.04 13.28 -23.25
C ILE A 96 3.74 13.91 -23.77
N ASN A 97 3.67 14.19 -25.06
CA ASN A 97 2.46 14.73 -25.69
C ASN A 97 1.24 13.83 -25.46
N ARG A 98 1.41 12.52 -25.61
CA ARG A 98 0.35 11.54 -25.33
C ARG A 98 -0.04 11.50 -23.86
N ALA A 99 0.95 11.50 -22.96
CA ALA A 99 0.71 11.44 -21.52
C ALA A 99 -0.10 12.66 -21.02
N VAL A 100 0.18 13.85 -21.57
CA VAL A 100 -0.57 15.08 -21.22
C VAL A 100 -2.04 14.97 -21.61
N GLN A 101 -2.34 14.29 -22.71
CA GLN A 101 -3.72 14.10 -23.19
C GLN A 101 -4.46 12.96 -22.47
N ASP A 102 -3.76 12.12 -21.73
CA ASP A 102 -4.33 10.95 -21.08
C ASP A 102 -4.65 11.26 -19.61
N PRO A 103 -5.90 11.07 -19.15
CA PRO A 103 -6.24 11.21 -17.74
C PRO A 103 -5.43 10.31 -16.81
N LYS A 104 -4.92 9.18 -17.32
CA LYS A 104 -4.05 8.26 -16.59
C LYS A 104 -2.55 8.50 -16.83
N LEU A 105 -2.21 9.63 -17.44
CA LEU A 105 -0.81 10.04 -17.65
C LEU A 105 0.04 9.00 -18.42
N GLY A 106 -0.59 8.27 -19.32
CA GLY A 106 0.06 7.23 -20.12
C GLY A 106 0.23 5.88 -19.42
N VAL A 107 -0.32 5.71 -18.24
CA VAL A 107 -0.23 4.46 -17.48
C VAL A 107 -1.23 3.44 -18.03
N HIS A 108 -0.74 2.25 -18.35
CA HIS A 108 -1.56 1.15 -18.85
C HIS A 108 -1.32 -0.12 -18.08
N ASN A 109 -2.38 -0.91 -17.90
CA ASN A 109 -2.28 -2.26 -17.38
C ASN A 109 -3.18 -3.17 -18.23
N PRO A 110 -2.59 -3.97 -19.12
CA PRO A 110 -3.37 -4.88 -19.99
C PRO A 110 -3.98 -6.04 -19.20
N GLU A 111 -3.38 -6.45 -18.09
CA GLU A 111 -3.84 -7.56 -17.28
C GLU A 111 -4.63 -7.06 -16.08
N LYS A 112 -5.95 -7.02 -16.25
CA LYS A 112 -6.85 -6.65 -15.15
C LYS A 112 -7.16 -7.89 -14.32
N GLN A 113 -7.01 -7.75 -13.01
CA GLN A 113 -7.28 -8.82 -12.05
C GLN A 113 -8.29 -8.38 -11.01
N THR A 114 -8.93 -9.35 -10.37
CA THR A 114 -9.66 -9.13 -9.12
C THR A 114 -8.70 -9.39 -7.97
N VAL A 115 -8.49 -8.38 -7.13
CA VAL A 115 -7.53 -8.43 -6.01
C VAL A 115 -8.26 -8.12 -4.71
N VAL A 116 -8.19 -9.05 -3.77
CA VAL A 116 -8.66 -8.80 -2.40
C VAL A 116 -7.50 -8.21 -1.60
N VAL A 117 -7.73 -7.10 -0.93
CA VAL A 117 -6.75 -6.47 -0.05
C VAL A 117 -7.32 -6.43 1.36
N ASP A 118 -6.71 -7.21 2.23
CA ASP A 118 -7.04 -7.33 3.65
C ASP A 118 -6.14 -6.38 4.43
N TYR A 119 -6.72 -5.34 5.01
CA TYR A 119 -5.97 -4.32 5.74
C TYR A 119 -6.79 -3.62 6.80
N SER A 120 -6.13 -2.92 7.71
CA SER A 120 -6.65 -2.29 8.91
C SER A 120 -7.02 -3.31 9.99
N SER A 121 -8.13 -3.99 9.87
CA SER A 121 -8.55 -5.15 10.67
C SER A 121 -8.52 -4.94 12.20
N PRO A 122 -9.09 -3.84 12.73
CA PRO A 122 -9.09 -3.58 14.17
C PRO A 122 -10.05 -4.50 14.91
N ASN A 123 -9.83 -4.66 16.21
CA ASN A 123 -10.73 -5.39 17.09
C ASN A 123 -11.95 -4.51 17.44
N VAL A 124 -13.11 -5.15 17.51
CA VAL A 124 -14.35 -4.49 17.96
C VAL A 124 -14.30 -4.21 19.47
N ALA A 125 -14.94 -3.14 19.89
CA ALA A 125 -15.01 -2.62 21.25
C ALA A 125 -13.65 -2.13 21.79
N LYS A 126 -12.69 -1.87 20.91
CA LYS A 126 -11.42 -1.22 21.24
C LYS A 126 -11.20 -0.03 20.32
N GLU A 127 -10.54 0.99 20.86
CA GLU A 127 -10.11 2.12 20.02
C GLU A 127 -8.90 1.74 19.17
N MET A 128 -8.85 2.32 17.98
CA MET A 128 -7.67 2.18 17.14
C MET A 128 -6.47 2.89 17.77
N HIS A 129 -5.32 2.27 17.72
CA HIS A 129 -4.06 2.82 18.20
C HIS A 129 -3.02 2.85 17.07
N VAL A 130 -1.85 3.42 17.35
CA VAL A 130 -0.79 3.59 16.33
C VAL A 130 -0.34 2.27 15.70
N GLY A 131 -0.53 1.13 16.37
CA GLY A 131 -0.26 -0.18 15.80
C GLY A 131 -1.14 -0.52 14.60
N HIS A 132 -2.32 0.10 14.46
CA HIS A 132 -3.21 -0.07 13.30
C HIS A 132 -2.87 0.89 12.15
N LEU A 133 -2.06 1.92 12.39
CA LEU A 133 -1.77 2.95 11.40
C LEU A 133 -1.13 2.37 10.15
N ARG A 134 -0.05 1.60 10.32
CA ARG A 134 0.72 1.06 9.18
C ARG A 134 -0.12 0.18 8.27
N SER A 135 -0.84 -0.78 8.82
CA SER A 135 -1.74 -1.63 8.04
C SER A 135 -2.74 -0.80 7.24
N THR A 136 -3.36 0.17 7.89
CA THR A 136 -4.42 0.99 7.31
C THR A 136 -3.92 1.84 6.15
N ILE A 137 -2.83 2.60 6.33
CA ILE A 137 -2.37 3.53 5.29
C ILE A 137 -1.57 2.84 4.19
N ILE A 138 -0.79 1.81 4.51
CA ILE A 138 -0.04 1.06 3.49
C ILE A 138 -1.03 0.28 2.61
N GLY A 139 -1.98 -0.42 3.23
CA GLY A 139 -3.01 -1.15 2.51
C GLY A 139 -3.81 -0.26 1.58
N ASP A 140 -4.23 0.91 2.07
CA ASP A 140 -5.03 1.84 1.27
C ASP A 140 -4.25 2.43 0.09
N ALA A 141 -2.98 2.74 0.27
CA ALA A 141 -2.12 3.21 -0.83
C ALA A 141 -1.99 2.15 -1.93
N VAL A 142 -1.85 0.89 -1.55
CA VAL A 142 -1.81 -0.22 -2.51
C VAL A 142 -3.15 -0.42 -3.20
N VAL A 143 -4.26 -0.30 -2.48
CA VAL A 143 -5.61 -0.35 -3.06
C VAL A 143 -5.80 0.73 -4.11
N ARG A 144 -5.48 1.98 -3.78
CA ARG A 144 -5.59 3.11 -4.72
C ARG A 144 -4.72 2.88 -5.97
N THR A 145 -3.53 2.36 -5.79
CA THR A 145 -2.60 2.06 -6.89
C THR A 145 -3.14 0.95 -7.78
N LEU A 146 -3.64 -0.13 -7.22
CA LEU A 146 -4.24 -1.24 -7.98
C LEU A 146 -5.47 -0.80 -8.76
N GLU A 147 -6.31 0.04 -8.15
CA GLU A 147 -7.48 0.61 -8.84
C GLU A 147 -7.07 1.54 -9.98
N PHE A 148 -6.06 2.37 -9.76
CA PHE A 148 -5.51 3.24 -10.81
C PHE A 148 -4.98 2.43 -12.00
N LEU A 149 -4.37 1.28 -11.73
CA LEU A 149 -3.94 0.34 -12.77
C LEU A 149 -5.11 -0.38 -13.46
N GLY A 150 -6.34 -0.18 -13.00
CA GLY A 150 -7.53 -0.75 -13.61
C GLY A 150 -7.97 -2.10 -13.07
N ASN A 151 -7.36 -2.58 -11.99
CA ASN A 151 -7.79 -3.81 -11.33
C ASN A 151 -9.11 -3.60 -10.59
N HIS A 152 -9.89 -4.68 -10.47
CA HIS A 152 -11.03 -4.71 -9.58
C HIS A 152 -10.54 -5.06 -8.17
N VAL A 153 -10.62 -4.10 -7.24
CA VAL A 153 -10.14 -4.28 -5.87
C VAL A 153 -11.32 -4.49 -4.94
N ILE A 154 -11.24 -5.54 -4.15
CA ILE A 154 -12.18 -5.83 -3.05
C ILE A 154 -11.43 -5.54 -1.74
N ARG A 155 -11.86 -4.49 -1.04
CA ARG A 155 -11.33 -4.17 0.28
C ARG A 155 -11.91 -5.13 1.29
N ALA A 156 -11.08 -5.75 2.09
CA ALA A 156 -11.49 -6.67 3.15
C ALA A 156 -10.99 -6.16 4.49
N ASN A 157 -11.85 -5.47 5.22
CA ASN A 157 -11.57 -5.05 6.59
C ASN A 157 -11.94 -6.20 7.53
N HIS A 158 -10.97 -7.05 7.81
CA HIS A 158 -11.12 -8.28 8.59
C HIS A 158 -11.15 -7.96 10.09
N VAL A 159 -12.22 -7.29 10.53
CA VAL A 159 -12.33 -6.86 11.92
C VAL A 159 -12.48 -8.03 12.88
N GLY A 160 -11.91 -7.91 14.07
CA GLY A 160 -12.08 -8.88 15.15
C GLY A 160 -13.41 -8.70 15.85
N ASP A 161 -14.47 -9.14 15.21
CA ASP A 161 -15.85 -8.96 15.67
C ASP A 161 -16.44 -10.21 16.33
N TRP A 162 -15.62 -11.20 16.62
CA TRP A 162 -16.07 -12.46 17.22
C TRP A 162 -15.08 -12.95 18.26
N GLY A 163 -15.63 -13.54 19.33
CA GLY A 163 -14.80 -14.08 20.39
C GLY A 163 -15.54 -14.13 21.72
N THR A 164 -14.94 -14.82 22.70
CA THR A 164 -15.52 -15.02 24.04
C THR A 164 -15.65 -13.72 24.83
N GLN A 165 -14.86 -12.71 24.52
CA GLN A 165 -14.95 -11.40 25.16
C GLN A 165 -16.30 -10.71 24.98
N PHE A 166 -17.05 -11.07 23.93
CA PHE A 166 -18.35 -10.47 23.66
C PHE A 166 -19.42 -10.80 24.71
N GLY A 167 -19.25 -11.93 25.40
CA GLY A 167 -20.15 -12.26 26.52
C GLY A 167 -20.09 -11.21 27.63
N MET A 168 -18.91 -10.83 28.08
CA MET A 168 -18.75 -9.79 29.11
C MET A 168 -19.14 -8.41 28.59
N LEU A 169 -18.86 -8.11 27.32
CA LEU A 169 -19.20 -6.83 26.72
C LEU A 169 -20.72 -6.65 26.59
N ILE A 170 -21.43 -7.69 26.19
CA ILE A 170 -22.91 -7.67 26.11
C ILE A 170 -23.50 -7.54 27.51
N ALA A 171 -22.99 -8.30 28.47
CA ALA A 171 -23.48 -8.23 29.86
C ALA A 171 -23.26 -6.84 30.48
N TYR A 172 -22.13 -6.22 30.20
CA TYR A 172 -21.82 -4.88 30.69
C TYR A 172 -22.65 -3.81 29.98
N LEU A 173 -22.89 -3.93 28.68
CA LEU A 173 -23.77 -3.02 27.93
C LEU A 173 -25.21 -3.08 28.48
N GLU A 174 -25.73 -4.28 28.76
CA GLU A 174 -27.02 -4.49 29.39
C GLU A 174 -27.09 -3.80 30.76
N LYS A 175 -26.04 -3.96 31.56
CA LYS A 175 -25.97 -3.31 32.88
C LYS A 175 -26.03 -1.79 32.75
N MET A 176 -25.28 -1.22 31.82
CA MET A 176 -25.30 0.23 31.58
C MET A 176 -26.66 0.73 31.12
N GLU A 177 -27.32 0.03 30.23
CA GLU A 177 -28.66 0.40 29.75
C GLU A 177 -29.70 0.33 30.88
N ASN A 178 -29.61 -0.68 31.74
CA ASN A 178 -30.50 -0.82 32.89
C ASN A 178 -30.28 0.26 33.96
N GLU A 179 -29.07 0.80 34.05
CA GLU A 179 -28.72 1.89 34.97
C GLU A 179 -28.96 3.27 34.35
N HIS A 180 -29.62 3.35 33.18
CA HIS A 180 -29.88 4.57 32.42
C HIS A 180 -28.63 5.38 32.07
N ALA A 181 -27.49 4.70 31.84
CA ALA A 181 -26.28 5.31 31.39
C ALA A 181 -26.48 5.94 30.00
N SER A 182 -25.95 7.14 29.79
CA SER A 182 -26.12 7.87 28.55
C SER A 182 -25.26 7.26 27.42
N GLU A 183 -25.66 7.51 26.17
CA GLU A 183 -24.84 7.12 24.99
C GLU A 183 -23.42 7.70 25.05
N MET A 184 -23.21 8.78 25.81
CA MET A 184 -21.87 9.38 25.99
C MET A 184 -20.86 8.46 26.67
N GLU A 185 -21.30 7.48 27.44
CA GLU A 185 -20.39 6.53 28.09
C GLU A 185 -19.79 5.52 27.12
N LEU A 186 -20.42 5.30 25.96
CA LEU A 186 -19.89 4.46 24.88
C LEU A 186 -18.92 5.22 23.96
N SER A 187 -18.75 6.52 24.16
CA SER A 187 -17.77 7.30 23.38
C SER A 187 -16.31 6.91 23.69
N ASP A 188 -16.06 6.37 24.88
CA ASP A 188 -14.75 5.84 25.28
C ASP A 188 -14.80 4.30 25.35
N LEU A 189 -14.54 3.66 24.21
CA LEU A 189 -14.57 2.19 24.11
C LEU A 189 -13.49 1.52 24.96
N GLU A 190 -12.35 2.16 25.15
CA GLU A 190 -11.28 1.64 26.01
C GLU A 190 -11.74 1.55 27.47
N ALA A 191 -12.35 2.63 27.97
CA ALA A 191 -12.92 2.66 29.32
C ALA A 191 -14.03 1.64 29.47
N PHE A 192 -14.92 1.52 28.47
CA PHE A 192 -15.99 0.52 28.45
C PHE A 192 -15.43 -0.91 28.54
N TYR A 193 -14.43 -1.23 27.71
CA TYR A 193 -13.80 -2.56 27.70
C TYR A 193 -13.16 -2.88 29.07
N ARG A 194 -12.40 -1.94 29.62
CA ARG A 194 -11.75 -2.10 30.94
C ARG A 194 -12.76 -2.30 32.06
N ALA A 195 -13.83 -1.54 32.04
CA ALA A 195 -14.89 -1.67 33.05
C ALA A 195 -15.59 -3.02 32.96
N ALA A 196 -15.89 -3.49 31.75
CA ALA A 196 -16.46 -4.83 31.52
C ALA A 196 -15.53 -5.92 32.04
N LYS A 197 -14.24 -5.82 31.71
CA LYS A 197 -13.20 -6.76 32.17
C LYS A 197 -13.07 -6.78 33.69
N LYS A 198 -13.06 -5.62 34.32
CA LYS A 198 -12.99 -5.48 35.78
C LYS A 198 -14.18 -6.17 36.46
N HIS A 199 -15.38 -5.95 35.98
CA HIS A 199 -16.59 -6.62 36.50
C HIS A 199 -16.49 -8.14 36.33
N TYR A 200 -15.99 -8.59 35.19
CA TYR A 200 -15.80 -10.01 34.92
C TYR A 200 -14.80 -10.64 35.91
N ASP A 201 -13.70 -9.95 36.20
CA ASP A 201 -12.66 -10.46 37.07
C ASP A 201 -13.04 -10.41 38.56
N GLU A 202 -13.84 -9.43 38.98
CA GLU A 202 -14.15 -9.16 40.39
C GLU A 202 -15.53 -9.70 40.88
N ASP A 203 -16.50 -9.89 39.95
CA ASP A 203 -17.85 -10.33 40.28
C ASP A 203 -18.16 -11.70 39.68
N PRO A 204 -18.18 -12.78 40.49
CA PRO A 204 -18.46 -14.13 39.99
C PRO A 204 -19.86 -14.28 39.34
N VAL A 205 -20.85 -13.57 39.83
CA VAL A 205 -22.22 -13.60 39.27
C VAL A 205 -22.23 -12.96 37.87
N PHE A 206 -21.56 -11.83 37.71
CA PHE A 206 -21.40 -11.18 36.43
C PHE A 206 -20.61 -12.06 35.45
N ALA A 207 -19.52 -12.68 35.90
CA ALA A 207 -18.69 -13.58 35.10
C ALA A 207 -19.50 -14.78 34.58
N GLU A 208 -20.36 -15.37 35.41
CA GLU A 208 -21.22 -16.47 35.00
C GLU A 208 -22.23 -16.03 33.94
N LYS A 209 -22.87 -14.85 34.13
CA LYS A 209 -23.77 -14.27 33.15
C LYS A 209 -23.03 -14.00 31.81
N ALA A 210 -21.84 -13.46 31.88
CA ALA A 210 -20.99 -13.22 30.69
C ALA A 210 -20.71 -14.51 29.92
N ARG A 211 -20.32 -15.57 30.61
CA ARG A 211 -20.10 -16.89 29.99
C ARG A 211 -21.38 -17.44 29.35
N ASN A 212 -22.52 -17.25 30.01
CA ASN A 212 -23.82 -17.65 29.47
C ASN A 212 -24.16 -16.89 28.19
N TYR A 213 -23.83 -15.60 28.14
CA TYR A 213 -24.06 -14.79 26.94
C TYR A 213 -23.14 -15.17 25.77
N VAL A 214 -21.94 -15.68 26.03
CA VAL A 214 -21.10 -16.28 24.98
C VAL A 214 -21.82 -17.42 24.31
N VAL A 215 -22.36 -18.38 25.10
CA VAL A 215 -23.11 -19.53 24.59
C VAL A 215 -24.33 -19.09 23.82
N LYS A 216 -25.10 -18.17 24.35
CA LYS A 216 -26.32 -17.64 23.70
C LYS A 216 -25.99 -16.93 22.38
N LEU A 217 -24.95 -16.11 22.35
CA LEU A 217 -24.52 -15.43 21.13
C LEU A 217 -24.13 -16.44 20.05
N GLN A 218 -23.34 -17.45 20.42
CA GLN A 218 -22.89 -18.48 19.49
C GLN A 218 -24.03 -19.37 19.00
N SER A 219 -25.06 -19.59 19.80
CA SER A 219 -26.25 -20.37 19.41
C SER A 219 -27.32 -19.57 18.66
N GLY A 220 -27.10 -18.26 18.48
CA GLY A 220 -27.99 -17.44 17.67
C GLY A 220 -29.13 -16.74 18.44
N ASP A 221 -29.01 -16.61 19.78
CA ASP A 221 -29.95 -15.87 20.58
C ASP A 221 -30.17 -14.45 20.05
N GLU A 222 -31.41 -14.09 19.80
CA GLU A 222 -31.76 -12.83 19.14
C GLU A 222 -31.35 -11.61 19.97
N TYR A 223 -31.56 -11.64 21.29
CA TYR A 223 -31.17 -10.53 22.16
C TYR A 223 -29.64 -10.32 22.15
N CYS A 224 -28.87 -11.39 22.34
CA CYS A 224 -27.42 -11.31 22.34
C CYS A 224 -26.88 -10.85 20.99
N ARG A 225 -27.46 -11.30 19.88
CA ARG A 225 -27.08 -10.85 18.54
C ARG A 225 -27.39 -9.37 18.32
N THR A 226 -28.53 -8.89 18.79
CA THR A 226 -28.88 -7.48 18.68
C THR A 226 -27.91 -6.59 19.47
N MET A 227 -27.54 -7.00 20.68
CA MET A 227 -26.56 -6.29 21.50
C MET A 227 -25.18 -6.31 20.88
N TRP A 228 -24.78 -7.46 20.33
CA TRP A 228 -23.51 -7.61 19.60
C TRP A 228 -23.45 -6.70 18.36
N GLN A 229 -24.50 -6.67 17.56
CA GLN A 229 -24.59 -5.79 16.39
C GLN A 229 -24.47 -4.31 16.79
N LYS A 230 -25.04 -3.93 17.92
CA LYS A 230 -24.95 -2.57 18.45
C LYS A 230 -23.51 -2.20 18.81
N LEU A 231 -22.77 -3.09 19.46
CA LEU A 231 -21.34 -2.90 19.78
C LEU A 231 -20.49 -2.78 18.51
N VAL A 232 -20.72 -3.65 17.53
CA VAL A 232 -20.03 -3.62 16.25
C VAL A 232 -20.27 -2.28 15.55
N LYS A 233 -21.53 -1.85 15.48
CA LYS A 233 -21.91 -0.60 14.82
C LYS A 233 -21.23 0.62 15.45
N ILE A 234 -21.24 0.72 16.78
CA ILE A 234 -20.61 1.83 17.49
C ILE A 234 -19.10 1.86 17.21
N THR A 235 -18.44 0.70 17.30
CA THR A 235 -17.00 0.59 17.01
C THR A 235 -16.70 1.03 15.58
N MET A 236 -17.46 0.56 14.62
CA MET A 236 -17.21 0.88 13.21
C MET A 236 -17.47 2.34 12.89
N GLN A 237 -18.40 2.99 13.58
CA GLN A 237 -18.62 4.43 13.45
C GLN A 237 -17.41 5.23 13.94
N GLN A 238 -16.81 4.84 15.06
CA GLN A 238 -15.58 5.48 15.56
C GLN A 238 -14.40 5.23 14.63
N ASN A 239 -14.26 4.01 14.14
CA ASN A 239 -13.20 3.68 13.16
C ASN A 239 -13.35 4.48 11.87
N GLN A 240 -14.60 4.68 11.40
CA GLN A 240 -14.88 5.47 10.21
C GLN A 240 -14.40 6.92 10.36
N HIS A 241 -14.55 7.50 11.54
CA HIS A 241 -14.04 8.84 11.80
C HIS A 241 -12.52 8.91 11.63
N ASN A 242 -11.79 7.91 12.13
CA ASN A 242 -10.34 7.82 11.93
C ASN A 242 -9.98 7.60 10.45
N TYR A 243 -10.72 6.75 9.75
CA TYR A 243 -10.50 6.51 8.32
C TYR A 243 -10.71 7.78 7.49
N ASP A 244 -11.74 8.55 7.79
CA ASP A 244 -12.02 9.82 7.11
C ASP A 244 -10.89 10.83 7.37
N ARG A 245 -10.41 10.94 8.60
CA ARG A 245 -9.29 11.82 8.95
C ARG A 245 -8.00 11.42 8.23
N LEU A 246 -7.74 10.12 8.11
CA LEU A 246 -6.58 9.57 7.40
C LEU A 246 -6.73 9.64 5.87
N ASN A 247 -7.89 10.04 5.36
CA ASN A 247 -8.18 10.03 3.94
C ASN A 247 -7.99 8.63 3.33
N VAL A 248 -8.42 7.59 4.03
CA VAL A 248 -8.44 6.23 3.50
C VAL A 248 -9.82 5.87 2.94
N THR A 249 -9.87 4.92 2.04
CA THR A 249 -11.07 4.61 1.25
C THR A 249 -11.98 3.56 1.87
N LEU A 250 -11.65 3.06 3.07
CA LEU A 250 -12.48 2.09 3.79
C LEU A 250 -13.81 2.68 4.21
N THR A 251 -14.87 1.89 4.02
CA THR A 251 -16.23 2.20 4.48
C THR A 251 -16.81 1.00 5.24
N ASP A 252 -18.01 1.15 5.80
CA ASP A 252 -18.74 0.08 6.48
C ASP A 252 -19.05 -1.10 5.54
N LYS A 253 -19.14 -0.86 4.24
CA LYS A 253 -19.39 -1.89 3.22
C LYS A 253 -18.21 -2.83 3.02
N ASP A 254 -17.02 -2.44 3.46
CA ASP A 254 -15.79 -3.22 3.30
C ASP A 254 -15.53 -4.17 4.48
N VAL A 255 -16.39 -4.15 5.49
CA VAL A 255 -16.24 -5.01 6.67
C VAL A 255 -16.49 -6.46 6.29
N MET A 256 -15.46 -7.28 6.48
CA MET A 256 -15.50 -8.74 6.34
C MET A 256 -14.87 -9.33 7.59
N GLY A 257 -15.62 -9.27 8.71
CA GLY A 257 -15.11 -9.65 10.01
C GLY A 257 -14.98 -11.17 10.19
N GLU A 258 -14.37 -11.54 11.28
CA GLU A 258 -14.22 -12.96 11.66
C GLU A 258 -15.55 -13.70 11.69
N SER A 259 -16.62 -13.01 12.09
CA SER A 259 -17.98 -13.57 12.15
C SER A 259 -18.51 -14.06 10.79
N LEU A 260 -18.04 -13.48 9.70
CA LEU A 260 -18.43 -13.90 8.35
C LEU A 260 -18.07 -15.35 8.07
N TYR A 261 -16.95 -15.81 8.61
CA TYR A 261 -16.39 -17.14 8.33
C TYR A 261 -16.86 -18.23 9.29
N ASN A 262 -17.49 -17.86 10.41
CA ASN A 262 -17.92 -18.82 11.43
C ASN A 262 -18.74 -19.99 10.89
N PRO A 263 -19.74 -19.80 10.00
CA PRO A 263 -20.51 -20.91 9.46
C PRO A 263 -19.70 -21.91 8.66
N MET A 264 -18.52 -21.52 8.16
CA MET A 264 -17.63 -22.37 7.36
C MET A 264 -16.72 -23.25 8.20
N LEU A 265 -16.43 -22.85 9.44
CA LEU A 265 -15.37 -23.46 10.25
C LEU A 265 -15.62 -24.94 10.58
N PRO A 266 -16.83 -25.36 11.03
CA PRO A 266 -17.10 -26.78 11.29
C PRO A 266 -16.88 -27.66 10.06
N GLY A 267 -17.34 -27.21 8.90
CA GLY A 267 -17.18 -27.94 7.63
C GLY A 267 -15.74 -28.08 7.20
N ILE A 268 -14.93 -27.04 7.39
CA ILE A 268 -13.49 -27.06 7.08
C ILE A 268 -12.77 -28.08 7.95
N VAL A 269 -13.00 -28.05 9.26
CA VAL A 269 -12.37 -28.98 10.20
C VAL A 269 -12.75 -30.41 9.90
N GLU A 270 -14.02 -30.67 9.63
CA GLU A 270 -14.51 -32.02 9.26
C GLU A 270 -13.86 -32.50 7.95
N ASP A 271 -13.74 -31.62 6.97
CA ASP A 271 -13.10 -31.95 5.69
C ASP A 271 -11.60 -32.23 5.85
N LEU A 272 -10.88 -31.43 6.63
CA LEU A 272 -9.46 -31.66 6.94
C LEU A 272 -9.26 -33.01 7.63
N LYS A 273 -10.18 -33.38 8.50
CA LYS A 273 -10.17 -34.70 9.18
C LYS A 273 -10.40 -35.83 8.17
N LYS A 274 -11.38 -35.68 7.29
CA LYS A 274 -11.67 -36.67 6.23
C LYS A 274 -10.52 -36.89 5.27
N GLN A 275 -9.79 -35.82 4.96
CA GLN A 275 -8.62 -35.89 4.09
C GLN A 275 -7.39 -36.50 4.79
N GLY A 276 -7.47 -36.74 6.09
CA GLY A 276 -6.33 -37.21 6.88
C GLY A 276 -5.29 -36.14 7.19
N LEU A 277 -5.58 -34.87 6.87
CA LEU A 277 -4.69 -33.72 7.17
C LEU A 277 -4.76 -33.34 8.65
N ALA A 278 -5.95 -33.33 9.24
CA ALA A 278 -6.15 -33.09 10.66
C ALA A 278 -6.31 -34.42 11.40
N VAL A 279 -5.57 -34.58 12.49
CA VAL A 279 -5.58 -35.76 13.35
C VAL A 279 -5.83 -35.32 14.80
N GLU A 280 -6.44 -36.23 15.57
CA GLU A 280 -6.62 -35.98 17.00
C GLU A 280 -5.29 -36.13 17.74
N ASP A 281 -4.96 -35.17 18.56
CA ASP A 281 -3.81 -35.18 19.44
C ASP A 281 -4.18 -34.47 20.74
N ASP A 282 -4.15 -35.21 21.85
CA ASP A 282 -4.51 -34.76 23.19
C ASP A 282 -5.87 -34.01 23.23
N GLY A 283 -6.84 -34.53 22.48
CA GLY A 283 -8.20 -33.99 22.41
C GLY A 283 -8.41 -32.83 21.45
N ALA A 284 -7.36 -32.26 20.89
CA ALA A 284 -7.43 -31.23 19.87
C ALA A 284 -7.32 -31.82 18.46
N LEU A 285 -7.73 -31.09 17.45
CA LEU A 285 -7.47 -31.45 16.04
C LEU A 285 -6.26 -30.64 15.55
N VAL A 286 -5.25 -31.34 15.04
CA VAL A 286 -3.95 -30.78 14.70
C VAL A 286 -3.57 -31.19 13.27
N VAL A 287 -3.04 -30.25 12.50
CA VAL A 287 -2.41 -30.51 11.21
C VAL A 287 -0.90 -30.44 11.39
N TYR A 288 -0.19 -31.52 11.10
CA TYR A 288 1.27 -31.55 11.17
C TYR A 288 1.86 -31.19 9.83
N LEU A 289 2.76 -30.20 9.83
CA LEU A 289 3.39 -29.65 8.62
C LEU A 289 4.87 -30.02 8.59
N ASP A 290 5.27 -30.86 7.65
CA ASP A 290 6.68 -31.27 7.47
C ASP A 290 7.60 -30.12 7.08
N GLU A 291 7.06 -29.11 6.44
CA GLU A 291 7.76 -27.91 5.97
C GLU A 291 8.20 -26.98 7.12
N PHE A 292 7.64 -27.17 8.31
CA PHE A 292 7.98 -26.43 9.52
C PHE A 292 8.46 -27.43 10.59
N LYS A 293 9.62 -27.17 11.17
CA LYS A 293 10.18 -28.03 12.20
C LYS A 293 10.14 -27.34 13.56
N ASN A 294 9.81 -28.12 14.60
CA ASN A 294 9.93 -27.67 15.99
C ASN A 294 11.39 -27.74 16.46
N LYS A 295 11.63 -27.40 17.72
CA LYS A 295 12.99 -27.38 18.32
C LYS A 295 13.66 -28.76 18.31
N ASP A 296 12.87 -29.84 18.30
CA ASP A 296 13.35 -31.21 18.32
C ASP A 296 13.52 -31.80 16.92
N GLY A 297 13.23 -31.01 15.87
CA GLY A 297 13.33 -31.43 14.46
C GLY A 297 12.11 -32.19 13.94
N ASP A 298 11.06 -32.30 14.72
CA ASP A 298 9.79 -32.93 14.31
C ASP A 298 8.89 -31.93 13.58
N PRO A 299 7.93 -32.42 12.74
CA PRO A 299 6.95 -31.55 12.11
C PRO A 299 6.16 -30.71 13.12
N MET A 300 5.97 -29.41 12.83
CA MET A 300 5.15 -28.56 13.69
C MET A 300 3.67 -28.90 13.56
N GLY A 301 3.01 -29.02 14.71
CA GLY A 301 1.58 -29.19 14.79
C GLY A 301 0.87 -27.85 14.84
N VAL A 302 -0.11 -27.66 13.94
CA VAL A 302 -0.96 -26.48 13.91
C VAL A 302 -2.36 -26.88 14.36
N ILE A 303 -2.81 -26.32 15.48
CA ILE A 303 -4.14 -26.62 16.03
C ILE A 303 -5.20 -25.92 15.16
N VAL A 304 -6.16 -26.68 14.65
CA VAL A 304 -7.30 -26.14 13.87
C VAL A 304 -8.61 -26.16 14.67
N GLN A 305 -8.68 -27.02 15.70
CA GLN A 305 -9.79 -27.01 16.66
C GLN A 305 -9.26 -27.39 18.04
N LYS A 306 -9.60 -26.60 19.05
CA LYS A 306 -9.21 -26.84 20.42
C LYS A 306 -10.00 -28.01 21.03
N LYS A 307 -9.48 -28.52 22.14
CA LYS A 307 -10.10 -29.59 22.91
C LYS A 307 -11.55 -29.28 23.35
N ASP A 308 -11.83 -28.01 23.63
CA ASP A 308 -13.16 -27.54 24.02
C ASP A 308 -14.12 -27.33 22.83
N GLY A 309 -13.66 -27.63 21.61
CA GLY A 309 -14.43 -27.44 20.38
C GLY A 309 -14.28 -26.05 19.75
N GLY A 310 -13.55 -25.13 20.40
CA GLY A 310 -13.33 -23.78 19.88
C GLY A 310 -12.37 -23.78 18.69
N PHE A 311 -12.57 -22.82 17.79
CA PHE A 311 -11.73 -22.61 16.62
C PHE A 311 -10.65 -21.56 16.91
N LEU A 312 -9.60 -21.60 16.10
CA LEU A 312 -8.48 -20.69 16.19
C LEU A 312 -8.40 -19.79 14.96
N TYR A 313 -7.56 -18.76 15.04
CA TYR A 313 -7.31 -17.86 13.91
C TYR A 313 -6.87 -18.60 12.64
N THR A 314 -6.10 -19.70 12.78
CA THR A 314 -5.68 -20.51 11.63
C THR A 314 -6.87 -21.00 10.83
N THR A 315 -7.90 -21.52 11.49
CA THR A 315 -9.10 -22.04 10.80
C THR A 315 -9.87 -20.90 10.12
N THR A 316 -9.96 -19.77 10.77
CA THR A 316 -10.59 -18.57 10.20
C THR A 316 -9.82 -18.08 8.97
N ASP A 317 -8.49 -18.08 9.01
CA ASP A 317 -7.67 -17.65 7.88
C ASP A 317 -7.72 -18.63 6.72
N ILE A 318 -7.83 -19.93 6.98
CA ILE A 318 -8.11 -20.94 5.95
C ILE A 318 -9.47 -20.65 5.28
N ALA A 319 -10.49 -20.40 6.08
CA ALA A 319 -11.83 -20.06 5.59
C ALA A 319 -11.82 -18.79 4.75
N ALA A 320 -11.09 -17.76 5.19
CA ALA A 320 -10.96 -16.50 4.48
C ALA A 320 -10.30 -16.70 3.11
N ALA A 321 -9.20 -17.44 3.03
CA ALA A 321 -8.52 -17.72 1.77
C ALA A 321 -9.44 -18.51 0.81
N LYS A 322 -10.13 -19.51 1.31
CA LYS A 322 -11.11 -20.29 0.54
C LYS A 322 -12.22 -19.40 -0.01
N TYR A 323 -12.80 -18.54 0.81
CA TYR A 323 -13.88 -17.62 0.46
C TYR A 323 -13.43 -16.61 -0.61
N ARG A 324 -12.25 -16.05 -0.46
CA ARG A 324 -11.70 -15.06 -1.39
C ARG A 324 -11.49 -15.65 -2.78
N TYR A 325 -11.09 -16.91 -2.85
CA TYR A 325 -10.97 -17.62 -4.12
C TYR A 325 -12.31 -18.09 -4.67
N GLU A 326 -13.05 -18.87 -3.90
CA GLU A 326 -14.27 -19.55 -4.38
C GLU A 326 -15.45 -18.61 -4.55
N THR A 327 -15.67 -17.69 -3.62
CA THR A 327 -16.84 -16.79 -3.61
C THR A 327 -16.52 -15.46 -4.27
N LEU A 328 -15.43 -14.82 -3.90
CA LEU A 328 -15.05 -13.51 -4.44
C LEU A 328 -14.36 -13.61 -5.80
N LYS A 329 -13.98 -14.81 -6.23
CA LYS A 329 -13.34 -15.06 -7.53
C LYS A 329 -12.07 -14.24 -7.75
N ALA A 330 -11.31 -14.04 -6.68
CA ALA A 330 -10.07 -13.27 -6.74
C ALA A 330 -8.95 -14.04 -7.44
N HIS A 331 -8.05 -13.29 -8.07
CA HIS A 331 -6.79 -13.80 -8.63
C HIS A 331 -5.65 -13.68 -7.62
N ARG A 332 -5.73 -12.65 -6.77
CA ARG A 332 -4.75 -12.35 -5.71
C ARG A 332 -5.48 -11.98 -4.43
N ALA A 333 -4.89 -12.34 -3.30
CA ALA A 333 -5.28 -11.84 -1.99
C ALA A 333 -4.03 -11.37 -1.25
N LEU A 334 -4.01 -10.10 -0.88
CA LEU A 334 -2.93 -9.48 -0.12
C LEU A 334 -3.40 -9.27 1.31
N VAL A 335 -2.57 -9.64 2.28
CA VAL A 335 -2.85 -9.39 3.70
C VAL A 335 -1.75 -8.51 4.28
N PHE A 336 -2.15 -7.33 4.76
CA PHE A 336 -1.25 -6.36 5.41
C PHE A 336 -1.32 -6.55 6.91
N SER A 337 -0.35 -7.24 7.47
CA SER A 337 -0.26 -7.46 8.91
C SER A 337 1.20 -7.46 9.39
N ASP A 338 1.37 -7.41 10.70
CA ASP A 338 2.67 -7.36 11.35
C ASP A 338 3.55 -8.55 10.95
N THR A 339 4.85 -8.32 10.86
CA THR A 339 5.85 -9.34 10.52
C THR A 339 5.77 -10.56 11.45
N ARG A 340 5.37 -10.37 12.70
CA ARG A 340 5.20 -11.46 13.68
C ARG A 340 4.15 -12.48 13.27
N GLN A 341 3.23 -12.13 12.36
CA GLN A 341 2.20 -13.01 11.83
C GLN A 341 2.67 -13.86 10.64
N SER A 342 3.91 -13.68 10.18
CA SER A 342 4.40 -14.32 8.94
C SER A 342 4.34 -15.83 8.97
N GLN A 343 4.81 -16.46 10.04
CA GLN A 343 4.76 -17.93 10.16
C GLN A 343 3.32 -18.44 10.21
N HIS A 344 2.48 -17.79 10.97
CA HIS A 344 1.05 -18.11 11.07
C HIS A 344 0.38 -18.09 9.70
N MET A 345 0.58 -17.02 8.93
CA MET A 345 -0.03 -16.88 7.60
C MET A 345 0.48 -17.97 6.64
N GLN A 346 1.79 -18.23 6.65
CA GLN A 346 2.38 -19.27 5.82
C GLN A 346 1.80 -20.66 6.15
N GLN A 347 1.63 -20.96 7.42
CA GLN A 347 1.06 -22.24 7.88
C GLN A 347 -0.41 -22.37 7.46
N ALA A 348 -1.22 -21.35 7.69
CA ALA A 348 -2.64 -21.36 7.32
C ALA A 348 -2.82 -21.54 5.81
N TRP A 349 -2.04 -20.83 5.01
CA TRP A 349 -2.13 -20.93 3.55
C TRP A 349 -1.57 -22.25 3.00
N LEU A 350 -0.55 -22.81 3.63
CA LEU A 350 -0.05 -24.14 3.28
C LEU A 350 -1.13 -25.20 3.50
N ILE A 351 -1.83 -25.15 4.63
CA ILE A 351 -2.97 -26.04 4.90
C ILE A 351 -4.07 -25.83 3.86
N THR A 352 -4.38 -24.58 3.53
CA THR A 352 -5.38 -24.24 2.51
C THR A 352 -5.05 -24.89 1.17
N ARG A 353 -3.79 -24.86 0.76
CA ARG A 353 -3.34 -25.47 -0.49
C ARG A 353 -3.34 -27.00 -0.42
N LYS A 354 -2.88 -27.59 0.68
CA LYS A 354 -2.88 -29.04 0.88
C LYS A 354 -4.30 -29.60 0.87
N ALA A 355 -5.26 -28.84 1.38
CA ALA A 355 -6.68 -29.22 1.38
C ALA A 355 -7.33 -29.13 0.00
N GLY A 356 -6.65 -28.53 -0.98
CA GLY A 356 -7.19 -28.35 -2.32
C GLY A 356 -8.22 -27.24 -2.45
N TYR A 357 -8.29 -26.33 -1.49
CA TYR A 357 -9.27 -25.24 -1.50
C TYR A 357 -8.94 -24.17 -2.52
N VAL A 358 -7.68 -23.98 -2.83
CA VAL A 358 -7.22 -23.00 -3.81
C VAL A 358 -6.17 -23.63 -4.73
N PRO A 359 -6.15 -23.26 -6.04
CA PRO A 359 -5.10 -23.73 -6.95
C PRO A 359 -3.79 -22.99 -6.72
N ASP A 360 -2.70 -23.55 -7.24
CA ASP A 360 -1.38 -22.89 -7.18
C ASP A 360 -1.35 -21.55 -7.89
N SER A 361 -2.23 -21.35 -8.87
CA SER A 361 -2.35 -20.07 -9.60
C SER A 361 -2.95 -18.94 -8.76
N PHE A 362 -3.67 -19.25 -7.67
CA PHE A 362 -4.20 -18.22 -6.77
C PHE A 362 -3.06 -17.68 -5.90
N GLN A 363 -2.81 -16.38 -6.02
CA GLN A 363 -1.71 -15.73 -5.31
C GLN A 363 -2.15 -15.29 -3.91
N LEU A 364 -1.56 -15.89 -2.89
CA LEU A 364 -1.73 -15.52 -1.48
C LEU A 364 -0.44 -14.83 -1.02
N GLU A 365 -0.53 -13.55 -0.66
CA GLU A 365 0.63 -12.73 -0.39
C GLU A 365 0.52 -12.04 0.97
N HIS A 366 1.48 -12.32 1.85
CA HIS A 366 1.60 -11.61 3.11
C HIS A 366 2.49 -10.39 2.92
N LYS A 367 1.88 -9.20 2.97
CA LYS A 367 2.57 -7.92 2.90
C LYS A 367 2.85 -7.45 4.33
N ASN A 368 3.87 -8.04 4.93
CA ASN A 368 4.25 -7.78 6.31
C ASN A 368 4.90 -6.41 6.48
N PHE A 369 4.80 -5.86 7.67
CA PHE A 369 5.42 -4.58 8.02
C PHE A 369 6.07 -4.63 9.40
N GLY A 370 7.09 -3.78 9.57
CA GLY A 370 7.79 -3.60 10.83
C GLY A 370 7.05 -2.65 11.78
N MET A 371 7.72 -2.28 12.84
CA MET A 371 7.16 -1.47 13.93
C MET A 371 7.50 0.01 13.79
N MET A 372 6.61 0.84 14.32
CA MET A 372 6.87 2.25 14.59
C MET A 372 7.56 2.34 15.95
N LEU A 373 8.76 2.93 15.97
CA LEU A 373 9.58 3.08 17.17
C LEU A 373 9.61 4.54 17.64
N GLY A 374 9.76 4.71 18.95
CA GLY A 374 10.11 6.01 19.53
C GLY A 374 11.61 6.32 19.36
N LYS A 375 12.02 7.52 19.77
CA LYS A 375 13.43 7.96 19.70
C LYS A 375 14.38 7.08 20.55
N ASP A 376 13.84 6.37 21.53
CA ASP A 376 14.57 5.41 22.36
C ASP A 376 14.79 4.05 21.68
N GLY A 377 14.31 3.86 20.44
CA GLY A 377 14.40 2.62 19.71
C GLY A 377 13.45 1.52 20.18
N LYS A 378 12.51 1.85 21.06
CA LYS A 378 11.47 0.94 21.57
C LYS A 378 10.14 1.24 20.88
N PRO A 379 9.15 0.33 20.93
CA PRO A 379 7.83 0.60 20.35
C PRO A 379 7.27 1.95 20.84
N PHE A 380 6.68 2.70 19.92
CA PHE A 380 6.16 4.04 20.19
C PHE A 380 5.02 3.98 21.21
N LYS A 381 5.20 4.64 22.35
CA LYS A 381 4.25 4.64 23.47
C LYS A 381 4.10 6.03 24.08
N THR A 382 3.06 6.22 24.87
CA THR A 382 2.87 7.40 25.72
C THR A 382 3.92 7.43 26.84
N ARG A 383 4.02 8.56 27.53
CA ARG A 383 4.91 8.69 28.71
C ARG A 383 4.55 7.72 29.83
N SER A 384 3.26 7.37 29.95
CA SER A 384 2.79 6.38 30.94
C SER A 384 3.05 4.93 30.53
N GLY A 385 3.59 4.69 29.32
CA GLY A 385 3.86 3.36 28.79
C GLY A 385 2.71 2.70 28.05
N ASP A 386 1.59 3.39 27.90
CA ASP A 386 0.43 2.90 27.16
C ASP A 386 0.61 3.06 25.64
N THR A 387 -0.14 2.28 24.87
CA THR A 387 -0.20 2.44 23.42
C THR A 387 -0.86 3.78 23.07
N VAL A 388 -0.25 4.54 22.15
CA VAL A 388 -0.78 5.83 21.70
C VAL A 388 -2.05 5.59 20.89
N LYS A 389 -3.15 6.26 21.26
CA LYS A 389 -4.40 6.24 20.47
C LYS A 389 -4.17 6.93 19.15
N LEU A 390 -4.70 6.36 18.07
CA LEU A 390 -4.56 6.92 16.73
C LEU A 390 -5.17 8.33 16.65
N ALA A 391 -6.34 8.54 17.25
CA ALA A 391 -6.98 9.85 17.30
C ALA A 391 -6.09 10.92 17.95
N ASP A 392 -5.42 10.59 19.05
CA ASP A 392 -4.52 11.51 19.75
C ASP A 392 -3.29 11.85 18.90
N LEU A 393 -2.75 10.88 18.17
CA LEU A 393 -1.65 11.12 17.24
C LEU A 393 -2.05 12.11 16.13
N LEU A 394 -3.25 11.91 15.56
CA LEU A 394 -3.76 12.79 14.52
C LEU A 394 -4.06 14.20 15.04
N ASP A 395 -4.58 14.32 16.26
CA ASP A 395 -4.81 15.62 16.91
C ASP A 395 -3.49 16.36 17.13
N GLU A 396 -2.45 15.68 17.58
CA GLU A 396 -1.12 16.26 17.75
C GLU A 396 -0.51 16.69 16.42
N ALA A 397 -0.72 15.92 15.36
CA ALA A 397 -0.26 16.27 14.01
C ALA A 397 -0.88 17.59 13.53
N ILE A 398 -2.19 17.76 13.72
CA ILE A 398 -2.92 18.97 13.37
C ILE A 398 -2.42 20.17 14.19
N GLU A 399 -2.23 20.00 15.49
CA GLU A 399 -1.73 21.03 16.38
C GLU A 399 -0.33 21.53 15.96
N ARG A 400 0.59 20.60 15.73
CA ARG A 400 1.97 20.91 15.31
C ARG A 400 2.01 21.57 13.92
N ALA A 401 1.21 21.09 12.98
CA ALA A 401 1.08 21.70 11.67
C ALA A 401 0.49 23.11 11.77
N GLY A 402 -0.47 23.31 12.66
CA GLY A 402 -1.07 24.63 12.93
C GLY A 402 -0.06 25.65 13.38
N VAL A 403 0.82 25.29 14.31
CA VAL A 403 1.91 26.15 14.77
C VAL A 403 2.84 26.51 13.61
N LEU A 404 3.24 25.52 12.83
CA LEU A 404 4.18 25.69 11.73
C LEU A 404 3.62 26.58 10.62
N ILE A 405 2.39 26.37 10.20
CA ILE A 405 1.72 27.13 9.13
C ILE A 405 1.44 28.56 9.58
N SER A 406 1.08 28.78 10.84
CA SER A 406 0.85 30.12 11.40
C SER A 406 2.09 31.00 11.37
N GLN A 407 3.28 30.39 11.44
CA GLN A 407 4.55 31.12 11.36
C GLN A 407 4.95 31.49 9.93
N LYS A 408 4.43 30.80 8.92
CA LYS A 408 4.92 30.91 7.54
C LYS A 408 4.06 31.76 6.61
N SER A 409 2.75 31.87 6.84
CA SER A 409 1.87 32.45 5.85
C SER A 409 0.90 33.48 6.45
N THR A 410 0.81 34.62 5.77
CA THR A 410 -0.13 35.68 6.10
C THR A 410 -1.20 35.88 5.01
N ALA A 411 -1.08 35.19 3.87
CA ALA A 411 -1.90 35.44 2.69
C ALA A 411 -3.09 34.47 2.52
N LEU A 412 -3.29 33.55 3.47
CA LEU A 412 -4.35 32.56 3.42
C LEU A 412 -5.60 33.02 4.18
N SER A 413 -6.78 32.77 3.62
CA SER A 413 -8.04 32.91 4.37
C SER A 413 -8.07 31.88 5.53
N GLU A 414 -9.00 32.06 6.49
CA GLU A 414 -9.14 31.13 7.61
C GLU A 414 -9.46 29.71 7.13
N GLN A 415 -10.31 29.56 6.10
CA GLN A 415 -10.64 28.24 5.54
C GLN A 415 -9.46 27.64 4.80
N GLU A 416 -8.76 28.41 3.97
CA GLU A 416 -7.56 27.96 3.27
C GLU A 416 -6.49 27.52 4.26
N LYS A 417 -6.31 28.25 5.34
CA LYS A 417 -5.36 27.92 6.41
C LYS A 417 -5.73 26.59 7.10
N ALA A 418 -7.01 26.40 7.41
CA ALA A 418 -7.49 25.15 8.02
C ALA A 418 -7.23 23.95 7.09
N ASP A 419 -7.48 24.10 5.80
CA ASP A 419 -7.26 23.05 4.80
C ASP A 419 -5.78 22.70 4.66
N VAL A 420 -4.90 23.70 4.67
CA VAL A 420 -3.45 23.50 4.62
C VAL A 420 -2.95 22.80 5.87
N ILE A 421 -3.41 23.22 7.05
CA ILE A 421 -3.02 22.60 8.32
C ILE A 421 -3.37 21.12 8.34
N GLU A 422 -4.58 20.77 7.91
CA GLU A 422 -5.02 19.37 7.84
C GLU A 422 -4.20 18.59 6.83
N ALA A 423 -4.02 19.10 5.61
CA ALA A 423 -3.26 18.44 4.56
C ALA A 423 -1.80 18.20 4.98
N VAL A 424 -1.17 19.17 5.61
CA VAL A 424 0.22 19.10 6.09
C VAL A 424 0.32 18.13 7.28
N GLY A 425 -0.56 18.26 8.27
CA GLY A 425 -0.50 17.45 9.49
C GLY A 425 -0.72 15.97 9.21
N ILE A 426 -1.84 15.64 8.60
CA ILE A 426 -2.18 14.25 8.27
C ILE A 426 -1.21 13.71 7.20
N GLY A 427 -0.93 14.51 6.18
CA GLY A 427 -0.01 14.13 5.11
C GLY A 427 1.39 13.79 5.64
N SER A 428 1.89 14.54 6.61
CA SER A 428 3.21 14.33 7.19
C SER A 428 3.31 12.99 7.92
N VAL A 429 2.30 12.62 8.70
CA VAL A 429 2.23 11.32 9.39
C VAL A 429 2.20 10.19 8.36
N LYS A 430 1.33 10.29 7.36
CA LYS A 430 1.19 9.27 6.32
C LYS A 430 2.47 9.11 5.49
N TYR A 431 3.03 10.20 5.02
CA TYR A 431 4.21 10.17 4.16
C TYR A 431 5.44 9.63 4.89
N ALA A 432 5.63 10.01 6.14
CA ALA A 432 6.74 9.51 6.95
C ALA A 432 6.73 7.98 7.04
N ASP A 433 5.57 7.38 7.18
CA ASP A 433 5.39 5.92 7.21
C ASP A 433 5.55 5.33 5.81
N LEU A 434 4.80 5.86 4.83
CA LEU A 434 4.75 5.32 3.46
C LEU A 434 6.08 5.45 2.72
N SER A 435 6.93 6.41 3.08
CA SER A 435 8.25 6.60 2.47
C SER A 435 9.30 5.62 2.95
N LYS A 436 9.00 4.83 3.98
CA LYS A 436 9.89 3.80 4.50
C LYS A 436 9.57 2.45 3.85
N ASN A 437 10.60 1.61 3.69
CA ASN A 437 10.37 0.23 3.32
C ASN A 437 9.48 -0.41 4.41
N ARG A 438 8.30 -0.95 4.01
CA ARG A 438 7.34 -1.48 4.98
C ARG A 438 7.90 -2.60 5.86
N THR A 439 8.86 -3.37 5.37
CA THR A 439 9.44 -4.50 6.10
C THR A 439 10.41 -4.08 7.19
N THR A 440 10.78 -2.81 7.25
CA THR A 440 11.70 -2.29 8.27
C THR A 440 10.95 -1.53 9.36
N ASP A 441 11.52 -1.53 10.56
CA ASP A 441 11.08 -0.63 11.62
C ASP A 441 11.53 0.79 11.30
N TYR A 442 10.81 1.80 11.77
CA TYR A 442 11.23 3.19 11.62
C TYR A 442 10.99 3.99 12.88
N VAL A 443 11.81 5.02 13.08
CA VAL A 443 11.69 5.93 14.21
C VAL A 443 10.73 7.06 13.86
N PHE A 444 9.70 7.24 14.68
CA PHE A 444 8.74 8.34 14.55
C PHE A 444 9.37 9.63 15.09
N ASP A 445 9.47 10.65 14.24
CA ASP A 445 10.12 11.93 14.55
C ASP A 445 9.33 13.10 13.94
N TRP A 446 8.66 13.87 14.79
CA TRP A 446 7.85 15.02 14.37
C TRP A 446 8.64 16.07 13.59
N ASP A 447 9.85 16.39 14.03
CA ASP A 447 10.64 17.45 13.41
C ASP A 447 11.02 17.10 11.96
N ASN A 448 11.42 15.85 11.72
CA ASN A 448 11.73 15.37 10.38
C ASN A 448 10.50 15.33 9.49
N MET A 449 9.37 14.85 10.02
CA MET A 449 8.13 14.64 9.25
C MET A 449 7.52 15.95 8.78
N LEU A 450 7.61 16.99 9.59
CA LEU A 450 7.02 18.31 9.32
C LEU A 450 7.99 19.27 8.63
N SER A 451 9.20 18.81 8.29
CA SER A 451 10.18 19.63 7.60
C SER A 451 9.74 19.95 6.17
N PHE A 452 9.97 21.20 5.73
CA PHE A 452 9.76 21.62 4.35
C PHE A 452 10.94 21.26 3.43
N GLU A 453 11.94 20.61 3.96
CA GLU A 453 13.11 20.15 3.23
C GLU A 453 13.23 18.62 3.35
N GLY A 454 13.76 17.99 2.30
CA GLY A 454 13.97 16.55 2.25
C GLY A 454 12.73 15.81 1.78
N ASN A 455 12.75 14.50 1.99
CA ASN A 455 11.68 13.59 1.52
C ASN A 455 10.52 13.56 2.51
N THR A 456 9.69 14.59 2.48
CA THR A 456 8.57 14.80 3.39
C THR A 456 7.30 15.21 2.64
N ALA A 457 6.14 15.06 3.29
CA ALA A 457 4.88 15.53 2.71
C ALA A 457 4.87 17.05 2.49
N PRO A 458 5.26 17.92 3.46
CA PRO A 458 5.29 19.35 3.22
C PRO A 458 6.15 19.76 2.03
N TYR A 459 7.31 19.12 1.84
CA TYR A 459 8.16 19.36 0.68
C TYR A 459 7.41 19.04 -0.63
N MET A 460 6.76 17.89 -0.71
CA MET A 460 6.04 17.46 -1.91
C MET A 460 4.81 18.35 -2.19
N GLN A 461 4.07 18.69 -1.16
CA GLN A 461 2.90 19.58 -1.26
C GLN A 461 3.32 20.99 -1.71
N TYR A 462 4.42 21.50 -1.18
CA TYR A 462 4.97 22.77 -1.59
C TYR A 462 5.48 22.75 -3.04
N ALA A 463 6.15 21.68 -3.45
CA ALA A 463 6.58 21.52 -4.84
C ALA A 463 5.39 21.61 -5.82
N TYR A 464 4.29 20.96 -5.48
CA TYR A 464 3.04 21.06 -6.25
C TYR A 464 2.52 22.50 -6.34
N THR A 465 2.43 23.21 -5.22
CA THR A 465 1.92 24.58 -5.20
C THR A 465 2.80 25.56 -5.98
N ARG A 466 4.12 25.37 -5.97
CA ARG A 466 5.06 26.16 -6.77
C ARG A 466 4.80 26.03 -8.26
N ILE A 467 4.55 24.82 -8.73
CA ILE A 467 4.24 24.59 -10.15
C ILE A 467 2.91 25.23 -10.52
N ARG A 468 1.89 25.09 -9.67
CA ARG A 468 0.60 25.79 -9.85
C ARG A 468 0.79 27.30 -9.97
N SER A 469 1.63 27.89 -9.17
CA SER A 469 1.95 29.31 -9.20
C SER A 469 2.56 29.73 -10.55
N ILE A 470 3.37 28.88 -11.19
CA ILE A 470 3.95 29.16 -12.52
C ILE A 470 2.83 29.37 -13.55
N PHE A 471 1.83 28.48 -13.57
CA PHE A 471 0.68 28.60 -14.48
C PHE A 471 -0.14 29.87 -14.22
N ASN A 472 -0.41 30.19 -12.96
CA ASN A 472 -1.15 31.39 -12.60
C ASN A 472 -0.42 32.66 -13.06
N ARG A 473 0.91 32.72 -12.95
CA ARG A 473 1.71 33.84 -13.40
C ARG A 473 1.87 33.93 -14.92
N SER A 474 1.78 32.77 -15.60
CA SER A 474 1.95 32.71 -17.05
C SER A 474 0.82 33.38 -17.81
N GLN A 475 -0.39 33.40 -17.26
CA GLN A 475 -1.63 33.88 -17.87
C GLN A 475 -1.94 33.22 -19.23
N ILE A 476 -1.33 32.06 -19.48
CA ILE A 476 -1.57 31.27 -20.71
C ILE A 476 -2.67 30.24 -20.42
N ALA A 477 -3.60 30.08 -21.38
CA ALA A 477 -4.68 29.11 -21.25
C ALA A 477 -4.13 27.70 -21.19
N LEU A 478 -4.69 26.88 -20.30
CA LEU A 478 -4.28 25.48 -20.13
C LEU A 478 -4.39 24.68 -21.43
N SER A 479 -5.47 24.89 -22.20
CA SER A 479 -5.68 24.25 -23.50
C SER A 479 -4.55 24.53 -24.50
N GLU A 480 -4.01 25.75 -24.48
CA GLU A 480 -2.89 26.14 -25.33
C GLU A 480 -1.62 25.36 -24.96
N VAL A 481 -1.37 25.20 -23.66
CA VAL A 481 -0.24 24.40 -23.16
C VAL A 481 -0.41 22.93 -23.53
N GLU A 482 -1.59 22.36 -23.35
CA GLU A 482 -1.90 20.95 -23.68
C GLU A 482 -1.68 20.63 -25.14
N GLN A 483 -1.99 21.56 -26.05
CA GLN A 483 -1.87 21.39 -27.49
C GLN A 483 -0.49 21.76 -28.04
N ALA A 484 0.36 22.37 -27.25
CA ALA A 484 1.68 22.77 -27.69
C ALA A 484 2.53 21.56 -28.08
N GLN A 485 3.44 21.77 -29.01
CA GLN A 485 4.43 20.76 -29.39
C GLN A 485 5.61 20.82 -28.43
N LEU A 486 5.93 19.71 -27.84
CA LEU A 486 7.12 19.58 -27.01
C LEU A 486 8.36 19.43 -27.88
N SER A 487 9.37 20.27 -27.64
CA SER A 487 10.68 20.18 -28.28
C SER A 487 11.75 20.10 -27.20
N ILE A 488 12.50 19.03 -27.18
CA ILE A 488 13.58 18.81 -26.22
C ILE A 488 14.88 19.38 -26.83
N THR A 489 15.40 20.45 -26.23
CA THR A 489 16.60 21.14 -26.72
C THR A 489 17.68 21.29 -25.66
N ASP A 490 17.40 20.92 -24.41
CA ASP A 490 18.28 21.06 -23.26
C ASP A 490 18.34 19.76 -22.46
N GLU A 491 19.49 19.47 -21.86
CA GLU A 491 19.68 18.26 -21.04
C GLU A 491 18.74 18.19 -19.84
N LYS A 492 18.41 19.33 -19.24
CA LYS A 492 17.49 19.39 -18.10
C LYS A 492 16.06 19.11 -18.52
N GLU A 493 15.65 19.55 -19.71
CA GLU A 493 14.36 19.21 -20.30
C GLU A 493 14.29 17.70 -20.56
N ARG A 494 15.36 17.12 -21.09
CA ARG A 494 15.45 15.69 -21.39
C ARG A 494 15.37 14.84 -20.14
N ALA A 495 16.12 15.19 -19.10
CA ALA A 495 16.11 14.50 -17.82
C ALA A 495 14.70 14.50 -17.19
N LEU A 496 14.00 15.62 -17.25
CA LEU A 496 12.62 15.73 -16.74
C LEU A 496 11.66 14.88 -17.57
N ALA A 497 11.78 14.92 -18.90
CA ALA A 497 10.92 14.12 -19.80
C ALA A 497 11.05 12.62 -19.52
N ILE A 498 12.27 12.11 -19.36
CA ILE A 498 12.52 10.70 -19.02
C ILE A 498 11.90 10.37 -17.67
N LYS A 499 12.14 11.21 -16.66
CA LYS A 499 11.60 10.98 -15.31
C LYS A 499 10.08 10.93 -15.31
N LEU A 500 9.44 11.84 -16.02
CA LEU A 500 7.97 11.85 -16.15
C LEU A 500 7.44 10.56 -16.79
N LEU A 501 8.13 10.05 -17.80
CA LEU A 501 7.73 8.81 -18.50
C LEU A 501 8.04 7.53 -17.71
N GLN A 502 8.70 7.63 -16.58
CA GLN A 502 8.98 6.51 -15.68
C GLN A 502 7.93 6.34 -14.57
N PHE A 503 6.88 7.14 -14.59
CA PHE A 503 5.82 7.07 -13.57
C PHE A 503 5.16 5.68 -13.50
N GLU A 504 4.83 5.10 -14.65
CA GLU A 504 4.21 3.78 -14.70
C GLU A 504 5.12 2.71 -14.09
N GLU A 505 6.43 2.77 -14.29
CA GLU A 505 7.37 1.81 -13.71
C GLU A 505 7.25 1.78 -12.18
N ALA A 506 7.19 2.96 -11.55
CA ALA A 506 7.02 3.07 -10.10
C ALA A 506 5.65 2.54 -9.65
N VAL A 507 4.59 2.92 -10.34
CA VAL A 507 3.21 2.51 -10.01
C VAL A 507 3.05 0.99 -10.15
N GLN A 508 3.62 0.39 -11.19
CA GLN A 508 3.57 -1.07 -11.39
C GLN A 508 4.29 -1.83 -10.28
N VAL A 509 5.44 -1.35 -9.81
CA VAL A 509 6.15 -1.97 -8.69
C VAL A 509 5.32 -1.91 -7.41
N VAL A 510 4.70 -0.78 -7.11
CA VAL A 510 3.82 -0.64 -5.94
C VAL A 510 2.66 -1.63 -6.01
N GLY A 511 2.01 -1.76 -7.16
CA GLY A 511 0.92 -2.70 -7.34
C GLY A 511 1.34 -4.16 -7.21
N LYS A 512 2.51 -4.50 -7.72
CA LYS A 512 3.04 -5.88 -7.68
C LYS A 512 3.57 -6.26 -6.30
N GLU A 513 4.42 -5.40 -5.73
CA GLU A 513 5.16 -5.71 -4.50
C GLU A 513 4.49 -5.20 -3.21
N GLY A 514 3.52 -4.31 -3.33
CA GLY A 514 2.88 -3.69 -2.17
C GLY A 514 3.82 -2.75 -1.42
N THR A 515 4.59 -1.94 -2.15
CA THR A 515 5.67 -1.11 -1.60
C THR A 515 5.49 0.38 -1.93
N PRO A 516 4.62 1.10 -1.21
CA PRO A 516 4.37 2.53 -1.48
C PRO A 516 5.62 3.40 -1.44
N HIS A 517 6.67 2.99 -0.72
CA HIS A 517 7.92 3.76 -0.63
C HIS A 517 8.60 3.95 -2.00
N VAL A 518 8.38 3.04 -2.93
CA VAL A 518 8.89 3.18 -4.30
C VAL A 518 8.26 4.39 -4.99
N LEU A 519 6.97 4.60 -4.79
CA LEU A 519 6.28 5.79 -5.31
C LEU A 519 6.75 7.07 -4.61
N CYS A 520 6.94 7.04 -3.30
CA CYS A 520 7.48 8.19 -2.56
C CYS A 520 8.86 8.59 -3.07
N ALA A 521 9.76 7.63 -3.28
CA ALA A 521 11.08 7.86 -3.82
C ALA A 521 11.01 8.47 -5.23
N TYR A 522 10.14 7.93 -6.07
CA TYR A 522 9.91 8.45 -7.42
C TYR A 522 9.47 9.92 -7.40
N LEU A 523 8.47 10.25 -6.57
CA LEU A 523 7.94 11.62 -6.48
C LEU A 523 8.99 12.61 -5.96
N TYR A 524 9.79 12.19 -4.99
CA TYR A 524 10.88 13.00 -4.46
C TYR A 524 11.94 13.28 -5.53
N GLU A 525 12.34 12.26 -6.26
CA GLU A 525 13.29 12.40 -7.38
C GLU A 525 12.71 13.29 -8.48
N LEU A 526 11.44 13.11 -8.82
CA LEU A 526 10.75 13.95 -9.82
C LEU A 526 10.76 15.41 -9.42
N ALA A 527 10.44 15.71 -8.17
CA ALA A 527 10.47 17.09 -7.65
C ALA A 527 11.86 17.70 -7.75
N GLY A 528 12.91 16.92 -7.46
CA GLY A 528 14.31 17.35 -7.58
C GLY A 528 14.71 17.62 -9.04
N VAL A 529 14.34 16.75 -9.93
CA VAL A 529 14.62 16.90 -11.38
C VAL A 529 13.87 18.13 -11.92
N PHE A 530 12.63 18.35 -11.50
CA PHE A 530 11.87 19.53 -11.88
C PHE A 530 12.54 20.82 -11.35
N SER A 531 12.99 20.86 -10.12
CA SER A 531 13.68 22.01 -9.55
C SER A 531 14.93 22.38 -10.35
N SER A 532 15.72 21.38 -10.73
CA SER A 532 16.92 21.56 -11.57
C SER A 532 16.55 22.11 -12.95
N PHE A 533 15.50 21.56 -13.56
CA PHE A 533 14.96 22.05 -14.84
C PHE A 533 14.51 23.51 -14.71
N TYR A 534 13.74 23.84 -13.70
CA TYR A 534 13.18 25.18 -13.50
C TYR A 534 14.27 26.25 -13.31
N GLU A 535 15.35 25.91 -12.60
CA GLU A 535 16.48 26.81 -12.38
C GLU A 535 17.29 27.09 -13.65
N HIS A 536 17.46 26.08 -14.51
CA HIS A 536 18.33 26.16 -15.69
C HIS A 536 17.60 26.52 -16.98
N CYS A 537 16.29 26.33 -17.04
CA CYS A 537 15.47 26.52 -18.23
C CYS A 537 14.40 27.57 -17.97
N PRO A 538 14.67 28.88 -18.21
CA PRO A 538 13.68 29.92 -17.98
C PRO A 538 12.38 29.66 -18.73
N ILE A 539 11.25 29.77 -18.03
CA ILE A 539 9.92 29.57 -18.62
C ILE A 539 9.26 30.92 -18.88
N LEU A 540 8.94 31.66 -17.81
CA LEU A 540 8.15 32.90 -17.90
C LEU A 540 8.89 34.04 -18.55
N ASN A 541 10.21 34.10 -18.38
CA ASN A 541 11.09 35.14 -18.92
C ASN A 541 11.67 34.78 -20.29
N ASN A 542 11.16 33.77 -20.95
CA ASN A 542 11.64 33.36 -22.27
C ASN A 542 10.85 34.13 -23.36
N ASP A 543 11.56 34.78 -24.26
CA ASP A 543 10.95 35.55 -25.35
C ASP A 543 10.41 34.66 -26.49
N ASP A 544 10.92 33.44 -26.62
CA ASP A 544 10.44 32.46 -27.60
C ASP A 544 9.17 31.79 -27.07
N GLN A 545 8.05 32.09 -27.69
CA GLN A 545 6.73 31.58 -27.26
C GLN A 545 6.65 30.05 -27.38
N GLN A 546 7.28 29.46 -28.38
CA GLN A 546 7.24 27.99 -28.56
C GLN A 546 8.06 27.29 -27.49
N VAL A 547 9.22 27.83 -27.13
CA VAL A 547 10.05 27.31 -26.02
C VAL A 547 9.30 27.45 -24.71
N LYS A 548 8.67 28.60 -24.46
CA LYS A 548 7.83 28.81 -23.27
C LYS A 548 6.72 27.78 -23.14
N LEU A 549 5.97 27.55 -24.21
CA LEU A 549 4.87 26.58 -24.23
C LEU A 549 5.37 25.13 -24.04
N SER A 550 6.49 24.78 -24.69
CA SER A 550 7.11 23.47 -24.54
C SER A 550 7.50 23.21 -23.08
N ARG A 551 8.15 24.18 -22.44
CA ARG A 551 8.57 24.08 -21.03
C ARG A 551 7.38 24.10 -20.06
N LEU A 552 6.32 24.86 -20.36
CA LEU A 552 5.08 24.82 -19.59
C LEU A 552 4.41 23.45 -19.69
N LYS A 553 4.50 22.79 -20.83
CA LYS A 553 3.96 21.44 -20.99
C LYS A 553 4.66 20.42 -20.09
N LEU A 554 5.98 20.49 -19.98
CA LEU A 554 6.73 19.69 -19.02
C LEU A 554 6.32 19.98 -17.57
N ALA A 555 6.14 21.27 -17.24
CA ALA A 555 5.66 21.67 -15.92
C ALA A 555 4.24 21.16 -15.64
N LEU A 556 3.37 21.19 -16.63
CA LEU A 556 1.99 20.68 -16.51
C LEU A 556 1.97 19.19 -16.21
N LEU A 557 2.74 18.39 -16.95
CA LEU A 557 2.81 16.96 -16.69
C LEU A 557 3.43 16.67 -15.33
N THR A 558 4.42 17.45 -14.91
CA THR A 558 5.02 17.35 -13.56
C THR A 558 3.97 17.59 -12.47
N GLU A 559 3.20 18.67 -12.59
CA GLU A 559 2.10 18.97 -11.66
C GLU A 559 1.11 17.82 -11.56
N ARG A 560 0.64 17.35 -12.71
CA ARG A 560 -0.33 16.24 -12.78
C ARG A 560 0.22 14.95 -12.20
N THR A 561 1.49 14.66 -12.43
CA THR A 561 2.15 13.45 -11.91
C THR A 561 2.34 13.52 -10.40
N LEU A 562 2.78 14.67 -9.87
CA LEU A 562 2.90 14.87 -8.42
C LEU A 562 1.54 14.72 -7.73
N LYS A 563 0.51 15.35 -8.29
CA LYS A 563 -0.85 15.26 -7.74
C LYS A 563 -1.36 13.81 -7.76
N GLN A 564 -1.24 13.14 -8.90
CA GLN A 564 -1.69 11.75 -9.02
C GLN A 564 -0.93 10.83 -8.07
N GLY A 565 0.38 10.99 -7.97
CA GLY A 565 1.19 10.19 -7.05
C GLY A 565 0.82 10.40 -5.59
N LEU A 566 0.62 11.64 -5.18
CA LEU A 566 0.16 11.96 -3.82
C LEU A 566 -1.26 11.43 -3.56
N ASP A 567 -2.15 11.53 -4.53
CA ASP A 567 -3.50 10.94 -4.44
C ASP A 567 -3.44 9.41 -4.24
N LEU A 568 -2.55 8.73 -4.93
CA LEU A 568 -2.35 7.28 -4.75
C LEU A 568 -1.86 6.93 -3.33
N LEU A 569 -1.12 7.82 -2.71
CA LEU A 569 -0.69 7.69 -1.31
C LEU A 569 -1.77 8.15 -0.33
N GLY A 570 -2.90 8.67 -0.82
CA GLY A 570 -3.96 9.22 0.02
C GLY A 570 -3.56 10.52 0.71
N ILE A 571 -2.63 11.27 0.13
CA ILE A 571 -2.12 12.55 0.67
C ILE A 571 -2.73 13.69 -0.12
N LYS A 572 -3.41 14.58 0.59
CA LYS A 572 -4.07 15.73 -0.02
C LYS A 572 -3.07 16.77 -0.47
N THR A 573 -3.33 17.38 -1.60
CA THR A 573 -2.64 18.59 -2.08
C THR A 573 -3.49 19.82 -1.80
N VAL A 574 -2.86 20.98 -1.82
CA VAL A 574 -3.53 22.27 -1.64
C VAL A 574 -3.12 23.22 -2.76
N GLU A 575 -3.99 24.17 -3.09
CA GLU A 575 -3.73 25.12 -4.17
C GLU A 575 -2.73 26.21 -3.77
N LYS A 576 -2.69 26.55 -2.49
CA LYS A 576 -1.80 27.57 -1.91
C LYS A 576 -1.21 27.06 -0.59
N MET A 577 0.00 27.44 -0.37
CA MET A 577 0.73 27.11 0.86
C MET A 577 1.54 28.31 1.36
#